data_cb301780af76d6cb9808a859acb191d9
#
_entry.id   cb301780af76d6cb9808a859acb191d9
#
_cell.length_a   1.000
_cell.length_b   1.000
_cell.length_c   1.000
_cell.angle_alpha   90.00
_cell.angle_beta   90.00
_cell.angle_gamma   90.00
#
_symmetry.space_group_name_H-M   'P 1'
#
loop_
_entity.id
_entity.type
_entity.pdbx_description
1 polymer ?
#
loop_
_entity_poly.entity_id
_entity_poly.type
_entity_poly.pdbx_seq_one_letter_code
_entity_poly.pdbx_strand_id
1 'polypeptide(L)'
;METQWKKAVHWTARSDIGLRRANNQDSHAVKVAVDARHWLERGHLFIVADGMGAHAAGEVASRLAVDTVMQSYTKRRNESAPRALANAVHDAHRLIREKSHREDAYRDMGTTCDAMVMLPYGLVIAHVGDSRVYRLRGEVIEQLTFDHSLVWDVCQMMNLPFDQAPSHIPKNQITRSLGPTEKMQVDVEGPFPIMVGDIYLACSDGLSGQVNDKEIGEILRVLPLDSAVETLVNLANLRGGPDNITVVVAQALQAQKTTEEVDRELEIPISSWGLLAGTIGSGIATGAGFVLGHLILGSVLAFLTVVVGFFFFRFAAKSIFSVSPFEVSKQCRVKEPYMRAHCPPSQEFAERLAKMFHELRQATQGQLTVHSPDADACEKNAKKALRTQDFSAAIREFALAINHMMRELKKRGAKKK
;
A
#
# COMPACT_ATOMS: atom_id res chain seq x y z
N MET A 1 23.41 -11.43 5.99
CA MET A 1 21.96 -11.68 6.11
C MET A 1 21.10 -10.40 6.26
N GLU A 2 21.69 -9.24 6.52
CA GLU A 2 20.96 -7.99 6.89
C GLU A 2 20.17 -7.28 5.77
N THR A 3 20.24 -7.73 4.51
CA THR A 3 19.70 -6.97 3.36
C THR A 3 18.61 -7.67 2.57
N GLN A 4 18.21 -8.89 2.96
CA GLN A 4 17.33 -9.72 2.11
C GLN A 4 15.90 -9.18 2.04
N TRP A 5 15.32 -8.69 3.16
CA TRP A 5 13.95 -8.13 3.19
C TRP A 5 13.84 -6.74 2.57
N LYS A 6 14.87 -5.89 2.64
CA LYS A 6 14.89 -4.60 1.94
C LYS A 6 14.89 -4.76 0.42
N LYS A 7 15.44 -5.88 -0.06
CA LYS A 7 15.42 -6.28 -1.47
C LYS A 7 14.15 -7.04 -1.87
N ALA A 8 13.25 -7.32 -0.93
CA ALA A 8 12.02 -8.06 -1.20
C ALA A 8 10.99 -7.23 -1.99
N VAL A 9 11.08 -5.91 -1.92
CA VAL A 9 10.15 -5.00 -2.58
C VAL A 9 10.88 -3.82 -3.21
N HIS A 10 10.50 -3.49 -4.43
CA HIS A 10 10.79 -2.19 -5.06
C HIS A 10 9.51 -1.37 -5.03
N TRP A 11 9.57 -0.14 -4.54
CA TRP A 11 8.40 0.70 -4.41
C TRP A 11 8.68 2.15 -4.81
N THR A 12 7.64 2.82 -5.25
CA THR A 12 7.64 4.25 -5.54
C THR A 12 6.26 4.83 -5.24
N ALA A 13 6.21 6.11 -4.93
CA ALA A 13 4.96 6.80 -4.64
C ALA A 13 4.99 8.22 -5.21
N ARG A 14 3.82 8.71 -5.61
CA ARG A 14 3.64 10.09 -6.05
C ARG A 14 2.28 10.60 -5.66
N SER A 15 2.23 11.83 -5.18
CA SER A 15 1.00 12.58 -4.95
C SER A 15 1.09 13.91 -5.69
N ASP A 16 0.01 14.29 -6.38
CA ASP A 16 -0.09 15.51 -7.18
C ASP A 16 -1.43 16.18 -6.88
N ILE A 17 -1.42 17.51 -6.78
CA ILE A 17 -2.63 18.29 -6.45
C ILE A 17 -3.70 18.22 -7.55
N GLY A 18 -3.32 17.79 -8.76
CA GLY A 18 -4.18 17.92 -9.93
C GLY A 18 -4.16 19.32 -10.52
N LEU A 19 -5.12 19.59 -11.43
CA LEU A 19 -5.21 20.89 -12.11
C LEU A 19 -6.37 21.77 -11.65
N ARG A 20 -7.32 21.21 -10.90
CA ARG A 20 -8.57 21.88 -10.49
C ARG A 20 -8.66 22.17 -9.01
N ARG A 21 -7.91 21.48 -8.18
CA ARG A 21 -7.93 21.63 -6.72
C ARG A 21 -6.95 22.71 -6.27
N ALA A 22 -7.31 23.43 -5.21
CA ALA A 22 -6.43 24.43 -4.58
C ALA A 22 -5.44 23.79 -3.60
N ASN A 23 -5.87 22.73 -2.91
CA ASN A 23 -5.09 21.99 -1.91
C ASN A 23 -5.04 20.52 -2.25
N ASN A 24 -4.00 19.85 -1.79
CA ASN A 24 -3.92 18.40 -1.86
C ASN A 24 -4.45 17.79 -0.55
N GLN A 25 -5.62 17.16 -0.62
CA GLN A 25 -6.27 16.49 0.50
C GLN A 25 -5.94 15.00 0.59
N ASP A 26 -5.22 14.47 -0.40
CA ASP A 26 -4.68 13.11 -0.34
C ASP A 26 -3.50 13.01 0.60
N SER A 27 -3.33 11.86 1.21
CA SER A 27 -2.15 11.49 1.99
C SER A 27 -1.72 10.07 1.69
N HIS A 28 -0.42 9.79 1.80
CA HIS A 28 0.10 8.44 1.69
C HIS A 28 1.27 8.21 2.64
N ALA A 29 1.52 6.96 3.00
CA ALA A 29 2.73 6.57 3.71
C ALA A 29 3.22 5.21 3.27
N VAL A 30 4.53 5.03 3.40
CA VAL A 30 5.20 3.76 3.17
C VAL A 30 6.11 3.45 4.35
N LYS A 31 5.99 2.24 4.89
CA LYS A 31 6.86 1.74 5.95
C LYS A 31 7.40 0.37 5.58
N VAL A 32 8.64 0.36 5.12
CA VAL A 32 9.36 -0.87 4.80
C VAL A 32 9.90 -1.48 6.09
N ALA A 33 9.86 -2.80 6.21
CA ALA A 33 10.46 -3.52 7.32
C ALA A 33 11.95 -3.20 7.46
N VAL A 34 12.38 -2.94 8.68
CA VAL A 34 13.77 -2.50 8.97
C VAL A 34 14.69 -3.68 9.33
N ASP A 35 14.11 -4.79 9.78
CA ASP A 35 14.81 -6.01 10.18
C ASP A 35 13.98 -7.26 9.82
N ALA A 36 14.60 -8.44 9.93
CA ALA A 36 13.97 -9.72 9.60
C ALA A 36 12.72 -9.99 10.46
N ARG A 37 12.77 -9.67 11.73
CA ARG A 37 11.64 -9.87 12.64
C ARG A 37 10.46 -8.99 12.26
N HIS A 38 10.71 -7.71 11.97
CA HIS A 38 9.67 -6.80 11.50
C HIS A 38 9.07 -7.28 10.18
N TRP A 39 9.90 -7.80 9.27
CA TRP A 39 9.43 -8.40 8.02
C TRP A 39 8.51 -9.59 8.27
N LEU A 40 8.91 -10.52 9.14
CA LEU A 40 8.13 -11.73 9.45
C LEU A 40 6.81 -11.41 10.17
N GLU A 41 6.81 -10.46 11.12
CA GLU A 41 5.67 -10.16 11.97
C GLU A 41 4.73 -9.11 11.34
N ARG A 42 5.27 -8.13 10.60
CA ARG A 42 4.55 -6.91 10.18
C ARG A 42 4.67 -6.57 8.70
N GLY A 43 5.64 -7.14 7.99
CA GLY A 43 5.79 -6.92 6.55
C GLY A 43 6.13 -5.49 6.15
N HIS A 44 5.84 -5.16 4.91
CA HIS A 44 5.92 -3.81 4.34
C HIS A 44 4.52 -3.22 4.23
N LEU A 45 4.29 -2.06 4.83
CA LEU A 45 3.02 -1.36 4.87
C LEU A 45 3.02 -0.19 3.89
N PHE A 46 1.95 -0.08 3.09
CA PHE A 46 1.68 0.99 2.14
C PHE A 46 0.26 1.50 2.39
N ILE A 47 0.07 2.82 2.45
CA ILE A 47 -1.21 3.44 2.77
C ILE A 47 -1.50 4.56 1.78
N VAL A 48 -2.73 4.63 1.30
CA VAL A 48 -3.32 5.77 0.57
C VAL A 48 -4.60 6.18 1.27
N ALA A 49 -4.82 7.47 1.40
CA ALA A 49 -6.01 8.06 2.01
C ALA A 49 -6.39 9.31 1.23
N ASP A 50 -7.64 9.35 0.74
CA ASP A 50 -8.23 10.48 0.04
C ASP A 50 -9.13 11.24 1.01
N GLY A 51 -8.76 12.47 1.28
CA GLY A 51 -9.40 13.31 2.28
C GLY A 51 -10.56 14.10 1.74
N MET A 52 -11.69 14.06 2.43
CA MET A 52 -12.88 14.82 2.08
C MET A 52 -13.31 15.78 3.21
N GLY A 53 -13.76 16.95 2.84
CA GLY A 53 -14.23 17.96 3.77
C GLY A 53 -14.02 19.38 3.26
N ALA A 54 -14.68 20.34 3.90
CA ALA A 54 -14.52 21.75 3.54
C ALA A 54 -13.12 22.27 3.92
N HIS A 55 -12.57 23.15 3.08
CA HIS A 55 -11.29 23.82 3.31
C HIS A 55 -10.12 22.82 3.53
N ALA A 56 -9.45 22.88 4.68
CA ALA A 56 -8.33 22.03 5.05
C ALA A 56 -8.76 20.73 5.81
N ALA A 57 -10.05 20.52 6.01
CA ALA A 57 -10.54 19.42 6.85
C ALA A 57 -10.20 18.04 6.26
N GLY A 58 -10.31 17.88 4.94
CA GLY A 58 -9.93 16.66 4.25
C GLY A 58 -8.43 16.34 4.39
N GLU A 59 -7.55 17.35 4.23
CA GLU A 59 -6.10 17.18 4.43
C GLU A 59 -5.76 16.71 5.85
N VAL A 60 -6.45 17.26 6.86
CA VAL A 60 -6.25 16.85 8.25
C VAL A 60 -6.75 15.41 8.47
N ALA A 61 -7.89 15.04 7.89
CA ALA A 61 -8.45 13.71 8.03
C ALA A 61 -7.55 12.64 7.40
N SER A 62 -7.11 12.82 6.15
CA SER A 62 -6.27 11.88 5.44
C SER A 62 -4.89 11.71 6.10
N ARG A 63 -4.27 12.82 6.53
CA ARG A 63 -3.00 12.78 7.26
C ARG A 63 -3.14 12.05 8.59
N LEU A 64 -4.19 12.35 9.37
CA LEU A 64 -4.46 11.69 10.63
C LEU A 64 -4.72 10.20 10.46
N ALA A 65 -5.42 9.80 9.39
CA ALA A 65 -5.62 8.40 9.04
C ALA A 65 -4.29 7.68 8.80
N VAL A 66 -3.47 8.21 7.89
CA VAL A 66 -2.19 7.61 7.50
C VAL A 66 -1.25 7.48 8.69
N ASP A 67 -1.07 8.55 9.48
CA ASP A 67 -0.18 8.57 10.64
C ASP A 67 -0.66 7.59 11.73
N THR A 68 -1.97 7.56 11.99
CA THR A 68 -2.53 6.68 13.03
C THR A 68 -2.44 5.23 12.62
N VAL A 69 -2.83 4.88 11.38
CA VAL A 69 -2.74 3.50 10.89
C VAL A 69 -1.31 3.01 10.96
N MET A 70 -0.35 3.78 10.47
CA MET A 70 1.07 3.42 10.49
C MET A 70 1.60 3.17 11.91
N GLN A 71 1.24 4.04 12.87
CA GLN A 71 1.70 3.94 14.25
C GLN A 71 1.00 2.80 15.00
N SER A 72 -0.34 2.73 14.91
CA SER A 72 -1.14 1.74 15.61
C SER A 72 -0.83 0.33 15.13
N TYR A 73 -0.77 0.09 13.83
CA TYR A 73 -0.41 -1.20 13.25
C TYR A 73 0.95 -1.70 13.76
N THR A 74 1.94 -0.82 13.78
CA THR A 74 3.30 -1.18 14.21
C THR A 74 3.38 -1.52 15.70
N LYS A 75 2.56 -0.88 16.55
CA LYS A 75 2.55 -1.09 18.00
C LYS A 75 1.82 -2.37 18.43
N ARG A 76 0.87 -2.87 17.64
CA ARG A 76 0.00 -4.01 17.97
C ARG A 76 0.67 -5.38 17.77
N ARG A 77 1.87 -5.57 18.34
CA ARG A 77 2.72 -6.76 18.10
C ARG A 77 2.12 -8.07 18.56
N ASN A 78 1.14 -8.05 19.46
CA ASN A 78 0.50 -9.24 20.01
C ASN A 78 -0.77 -9.66 19.22
N GLU A 79 -1.07 -8.98 18.12
CA GLU A 79 -2.19 -9.29 17.26
C GLU A 79 -1.68 -9.85 15.92
N SER A 80 -2.47 -10.68 15.26
CA SER A 80 -2.19 -11.08 13.87
C SER A 80 -2.19 -9.85 12.95
N ALA A 81 -1.42 -9.89 11.87
CA ALA A 81 -1.29 -8.75 10.98
C ALA A 81 -2.63 -8.22 10.42
N PRO A 82 -3.57 -9.07 9.94
CA PRO A 82 -4.88 -8.59 9.49
C PRO A 82 -5.70 -7.94 10.59
N ARG A 83 -5.72 -8.54 11.80
CA ARG A 83 -6.44 -7.97 12.94
C ARG A 83 -5.81 -6.65 13.40
N ALA A 84 -4.50 -6.60 13.48
CA ALA A 84 -3.77 -5.39 13.82
C ALA A 84 -4.05 -4.27 12.80
N LEU A 85 -4.15 -4.61 11.49
CA LEU A 85 -4.42 -3.66 10.44
C LEU A 85 -5.86 -3.12 10.55
N ALA A 86 -6.84 -4.00 10.70
CA ALA A 86 -8.24 -3.60 10.92
C ALA A 86 -8.39 -2.68 12.14
N ASN A 87 -7.80 -3.08 13.27
CA ASN A 87 -7.84 -2.30 14.50
C ASN A 87 -7.14 -0.95 14.37
N ALA A 88 -6.06 -0.87 13.58
CA ALA A 88 -5.37 0.39 13.29
C ALA A 88 -6.25 1.35 12.48
N VAL A 89 -7.01 0.84 11.50
CA VAL A 89 -7.99 1.65 10.75
C VAL A 89 -9.15 2.11 11.65
N HIS A 90 -9.62 1.26 12.56
CA HIS A 90 -10.62 1.67 13.56
C HIS A 90 -10.08 2.74 14.53
N ASP A 91 -8.82 2.67 14.93
CA ASP A 91 -8.19 3.71 15.75
C ASP A 91 -8.15 5.05 15.02
N ALA A 92 -7.80 5.03 13.71
CA ALA A 92 -7.80 6.21 12.87
C ALA A 92 -9.21 6.81 12.75
N HIS A 93 -10.21 5.99 12.47
CA HIS A 93 -11.60 6.41 12.42
C HIS A 93 -12.03 7.12 13.71
N ARG A 94 -11.74 6.51 14.87
CA ARG A 94 -12.08 7.11 16.17
C ARG A 94 -11.42 8.47 16.39
N LEU A 95 -10.13 8.61 16.08
CA LEU A 95 -9.40 9.86 16.26
C LEU A 95 -9.89 10.97 15.32
N ILE A 96 -10.18 10.64 14.06
CA ILE A 96 -10.76 11.59 13.10
C ILE A 96 -12.10 12.07 13.62
N ARG A 97 -12.97 11.18 14.06
CA ARG A 97 -14.27 11.49 14.60
C ARG A 97 -14.20 12.36 15.87
N GLU A 98 -13.32 11.99 16.81
CA GLU A 98 -13.10 12.78 18.02
C GLU A 98 -12.65 14.21 17.70
N LYS A 99 -11.74 14.38 16.73
CA LYS A 99 -11.26 15.70 16.31
C LYS A 99 -12.36 16.50 15.59
N SER A 100 -13.14 15.86 14.71
CA SER A 100 -14.28 16.46 14.03
C SER A 100 -15.34 16.99 15.00
N HIS A 101 -15.55 16.32 16.14
CA HIS A 101 -16.52 16.76 17.16
C HIS A 101 -15.99 17.87 18.09
N ARG A 102 -14.67 17.95 18.26
CA ARG A 102 -14.06 18.95 19.18
C ARG A 102 -13.83 20.30 18.51
N GLU A 103 -13.62 20.34 17.20
CA GLU A 103 -13.21 21.53 16.47
C GLU A 103 -14.18 21.76 15.29
N ASP A 104 -15.01 22.82 15.38
CA ASP A 104 -16.00 23.13 14.32
C ASP A 104 -15.38 23.33 12.94
N ALA A 105 -14.13 23.77 12.87
CA ALA A 105 -13.38 23.90 11.61
C ALA A 105 -13.17 22.56 10.88
N TYR A 106 -13.27 21.42 11.57
CA TYR A 106 -13.10 20.08 11.04
C TYR A 106 -14.40 19.26 11.09
N ARG A 107 -15.54 19.95 11.23
CA ARG A 107 -16.85 19.28 11.24
C ARG A 107 -17.05 18.47 9.98
N ASP A 108 -17.54 17.24 10.15
CA ASP A 108 -17.83 16.28 9.06
C ASP A 108 -16.63 15.94 8.17
N MET A 109 -15.38 16.14 8.64
CA MET A 109 -14.21 15.68 7.93
C MET A 109 -14.20 14.17 7.84
N GLY A 110 -13.77 13.65 6.70
CA GLY A 110 -13.63 12.23 6.46
C GLY A 110 -12.48 11.92 5.52
N THR A 111 -12.21 10.64 5.35
CA THR A 111 -11.20 10.17 4.40
C THR A 111 -11.45 8.72 4.04
N THR A 112 -11.03 8.32 2.84
CA THR A 112 -10.84 6.90 2.49
C THR A 112 -9.63 6.35 3.24
N CYS A 113 -9.43 5.05 3.20
CA CYS A 113 -8.21 4.42 3.68
C CYS A 113 -8.00 3.08 2.99
N ASP A 114 -6.96 3.00 2.17
CA ASP A 114 -6.42 1.76 1.64
C ASP A 114 -5.07 1.49 2.28
N ALA A 115 -5.02 0.47 3.13
CA ALA A 115 -3.80 0.02 3.77
C ALA A 115 -3.48 -1.40 3.31
N MET A 116 -2.41 -1.56 2.53
CA MET A 116 -1.93 -2.87 2.08
C MET A 116 -0.64 -3.24 2.79
N VAL A 117 -0.55 -4.49 3.25
CA VAL A 117 0.64 -5.04 3.90
C VAL A 117 1.13 -6.24 3.11
N MET A 118 2.35 -6.15 2.61
CA MET A 118 3.06 -7.28 2.02
C MET A 118 3.77 -8.05 3.12
N LEU A 119 3.32 -9.27 3.37
CA LEU A 119 3.81 -10.19 4.38
C LEU A 119 4.54 -11.36 3.71
N PRO A 120 5.43 -12.08 4.40
CA PRO A 120 6.08 -13.26 3.83
C PRO A 120 5.09 -14.29 3.29
N TYR A 121 3.91 -14.38 3.86
CA TYR A 121 2.88 -15.37 3.52
C TYR A 121 1.72 -14.82 2.67
N GLY A 122 1.76 -13.57 2.25
CA GLY A 122 0.75 -12.99 1.36
C GLY A 122 0.51 -11.50 1.56
N LEU A 123 -0.31 -10.93 0.68
CA LEU A 123 -0.77 -9.54 0.77
C LEU A 123 -2.08 -9.48 1.55
N VAL A 124 -2.15 -8.61 2.55
CA VAL A 124 -3.36 -8.28 3.29
C VAL A 124 -3.73 -6.83 3.04
N ILE A 125 -5.02 -6.57 2.84
CA ILE A 125 -5.56 -5.24 2.57
C ILE A 125 -6.63 -4.93 3.62
N ALA A 126 -6.61 -3.73 4.19
CA ALA A 126 -7.73 -3.13 4.91
C ALA A 126 -8.22 -1.93 4.11
N HIS A 127 -9.52 -1.92 3.80
CA HIS A 127 -10.11 -0.99 2.85
C HIS A 127 -11.37 -0.32 3.39
N VAL A 128 -11.45 1.01 3.18
CA VAL A 128 -12.66 1.83 3.42
C VAL A 128 -12.66 2.97 2.41
N GLY A 129 -13.69 3.08 1.58
CA GLY A 129 -13.86 4.16 0.61
C GLY A 129 -13.93 3.68 -0.83
N ASP A 130 -13.56 4.53 -1.77
CA ASP A 130 -13.52 4.29 -3.21
C ASP A 130 -12.13 4.49 -3.82
N SER A 131 -11.11 4.69 -3.00
CA SER A 131 -9.72 4.46 -3.38
C SER A 131 -9.53 2.98 -3.69
N ARG A 132 -8.57 2.61 -4.52
CA ARG A 132 -8.48 1.24 -5.04
C ARG A 132 -7.11 0.62 -4.82
N VAL A 133 -7.10 -0.71 -4.63
CA VAL A 133 -5.90 -1.52 -4.68
C VAL A 133 -5.99 -2.49 -5.85
N TYR A 134 -4.95 -2.50 -6.69
CA TYR A 134 -4.81 -3.37 -7.84
C TYR A 134 -3.63 -4.32 -7.69
N ARG A 135 -3.71 -5.48 -8.36
CA ARG A 135 -2.60 -6.39 -8.63
C ARG A 135 -2.43 -6.55 -10.13
N LEU A 136 -1.21 -6.31 -10.63
CA LEU A 136 -0.82 -6.73 -11.97
C LEU A 136 0.03 -7.99 -11.86
N ARG A 137 -0.43 -9.07 -12.51
CA ARG A 137 0.27 -10.34 -12.62
C ARG A 137 0.34 -10.77 -14.08
N GLY A 138 1.53 -10.79 -14.65
CA GLY A 138 1.72 -11.04 -16.08
C GLY A 138 0.98 -10.02 -16.93
N GLU A 139 -0.06 -10.45 -17.64
CA GLU A 139 -0.88 -9.59 -18.53
C GLU A 139 -2.25 -9.24 -17.95
N VAL A 140 -2.50 -9.58 -16.69
CA VAL A 140 -3.80 -9.37 -16.07
C VAL A 140 -3.68 -8.38 -14.92
N ILE A 141 -4.45 -7.30 -14.99
CA ILE A 141 -4.68 -6.39 -13.87
C ILE A 141 -5.99 -6.77 -13.18
N GLU A 142 -5.97 -6.78 -11.86
CA GLU A 142 -7.09 -7.18 -11.01
C GLU A 142 -7.33 -6.13 -9.93
N GLN A 143 -8.56 -5.65 -9.78
CA GLN A 143 -8.95 -4.84 -8.64
C GLN A 143 -9.25 -5.74 -7.44
N LEU A 144 -8.53 -5.54 -6.34
CA LEU A 144 -8.62 -6.35 -5.12
C LEU A 144 -9.55 -5.75 -4.06
N THR A 145 -9.95 -4.49 -4.19
CA THR A 145 -10.88 -3.78 -3.28
C THR A 145 -12.24 -3.57 -3.94
N PHE A 146 -13.29 -3.52 -3.12
CA PHE A 146 -14.65 -3.18 -3.57
C PHE A 146 -14.92 -1.71 -3.22
N ASP A 147 -15.23 -0.87 -4.23
CA ASP A 147 -15.49 0.54 -3.97
C ASP A 147 -16.75 0.71 -3.12
N HIS A 148 -16.63 1.37 -1.98
CA HIS A 148 -17.77 1.79 -1.17
C HIS A 148 -18.38 3.06 -1.76
N SER A 149 -19.00 2.93 -2.91
CA SER A 149 -19.67 4.02 -3.62
C SER A 149 -21.09 3.62 -4.03
N LEU A 150 -21.97 4.62 -4.14
CA LEU A 150 -23.38 4.38 -4.47
C LEU A 150 -23.54 3.60 -5.79
N VAL A 151 -22.71 3.89 -6.79
CA VAL A 151 -22.78 3.22 -8.08
C VAL A 151 -22.42 1.74 -7.96
N TRP A 152 -21.44 1.37 -7.15
CA TRP A 152 -21.07 -0.03 -6.92
C TRP A 152 -22.12 -0.76 -6.08
N ASP A 153 -22.65 -0.13 -5.05
CA ASP A 153 -23.74 -0.70 -4.24
C ASP A 153 -24.98 -1.00 -5.10
N VAL A 154 -25.35 -0.09 -6.00
CA VAL A 154 -26.47 -0.29 -6.95
C VAL A 154 -26.17 -1.41 -7.95
N CYS A 155 -24.98 -1.42 -8.55
CA CYS A 155 -24.59 -2.50 -9.47
C CYS A 155 -24.66 -3.86 -8.78
N GLN A 156 -24.20 -3.96 -7.53
CA GLN A 156 -24.28 -5.19 -6.75
C GLN A 156 -25.74 -5.61 -6.45
N MET A 157 -26.58 -4.67 -6.03
CA MET A 157 -28.00 -4.92 -5.76
C MET A 157 -28.76 -5.37 -7.01
N MET A 158 -28.43 -4.81 -8.17
CA MET A 158 -29.06 -5.12 -9.45
C MET A 158 -28.39 -6.30 -10.17
N ASN A 159 -27.32 -6.86 -9.62
CA ASN A 159 -26.48 -7.91 -10.23
C ASN A 159 -25.99 -7.51 -11.64
N LEU A 160 -25.59 -6.24 -11.80
CA LEU A 160 -25.08 -5.67 -13.04
C LEU A 160 -23.55 -5.53 -13.00
N PRO A 161 -22.87 -5.78 -14.12
CA PRO A 161 -21.47 -5.38 -14.28
C PRO A 161 -21.31 -3.86 -14.13
N PHE A 162 -20.17 -3.39 -13.60
CA PHE A 162 -19.93 -1.97 -13.34
C PHE A 162 -19.99 -1.09 -14.61
N ASP A 163 -19.59 -1.62 -15.77
CA ASP A 163 -19.66 -0.96 -17.07
C ASP A 163 -21.11 -0.75 -17.58
N GLN A 164 -22.07 -1.48 -17.01
CA GLN A 164 -23.49 -1.34 -17.28
C GLN A 164 -24.23 -0.51 -16.21
N ALA A 165 -23.50 0.19 -15.36
CA ALA A 165 -24.06 1.04 -14.32
C ALA A 165 -25.01 2.10 -14.92
N PRO A 166 -26.19 2.35 -14.31
CA PRO A 166 -27.11 3.35 -14.80
C PRO A 166 -26.48 4.75 -14.80
N SER A 167 -26.54 5.46 -15.93
CA SER A 167 -25.83 6.72 -16.13
C SER A 167 -26.29 7.88 -15.22
N HIS A 168 -27.48 7.76 -14.62
CA HIS A 168 -28.03 8.77 -13.71
C HIS A 168 -27.52 8.65 -12.26
N ILE A 169 -26.77 7.59 -11.93
CA ILE A 169 -26.21 7.41 -10.59
C ILE A 169 -24.90 8.18 -10.46
N PRO A 170 -24.75 9.04 -9.44
CA PRO A 170 -23.51 9.74 -9.21
C PRO A 170 -22.35 8.74 -8.94
N LYS A 171 -21.27 8.87 -9.70
CA LYS A 171 -20.11 7.97 -9.58
C LYS A 171 -19.18 8.29 -8.41
N ASN A 172 -19.24 9.53 -7.93
CA ASN A 172 -18.36 10.08 -6.88
C ASN A 172 -19.05 10.18 -5.51
N GLN A 173 -20.13 9.43 -5.29
CA GLN A 173 -20.80 9.41 -3.99
C GLN A 173 -20.33 8.22 -3.18
N ILE A 174 -19.47 8.49 -2.18
CA ILE A 174 -18.93 7.49 -1.25
C ILE A 174 -20.00 7.10 -0.22
N THR A 175 -20.13 5.82 0.04
CA THR A 175 -21.08 5.27 1.03
C THR A 175 -20.42 4.90 2.36
N ARG A 176 -19.08 4.75 2.39
CA ARG A 176 -18.30 4.50 3.61
C ARG A 176 -17.00 5.30 3.61
N SER A 177 -16.71 5.92 4.76
CA SER A 177 -15.46 6.65 4.99
C SER A 177 -15.09 6.65 6.47
N LEU A 178 -13.84 6.98 6.79
CA LEU A 178 -13.41 7.24 8.16
C LEU A 178 -13.90 8.62 8.59
N GLY A 179 -14.38 8.74 9.81
CA GLY A 179 -14.72 10.00 10.49
C GLY A 179 -16.22 10.25 10.66
N PRO A 180 -17.03 10.50 9.61
CA PRO A 180 -18.38 11.07 9.76
C PRO A 180 -19.37 10.19 10.55
N THR A 181 -19.35 8.89 10.33
CA THR A 181 -20.32 7.95 10.93
C THR A 181 -19.90 7.46 12.31
N GLU A 182 -20.84 7.03 13.15
CA GLU A 182 -20.51 6.44 14.45
C GLU A 182 -19.97 5.03 14.34
N LYS A 183 -20.58 4.22 13.48
CA LYS A 183 -20.18 2.84 13.21
C LYS A 183 -19.60 2.76 11.81
N MET A 184 -18.43 2.20 11.71
CA MET A 184 -17.72 1.99 10.45
C MET A 184 -17.24 0.55 10.38
N GLN A 185 -17.40 -0.06 9.22
CA GLN A 185 -16.91 -1.39 8.92
C GLN A 185 -15.69 -1.29 8.03
N VAL A 186 -14.62 -1.98 8.41
CA VAL A 186 -13.41 -2.14 7.63
C VAL A 186 -13.50 -3.45 6.86
N ASP A 187 -13.33 -3.42 5.56
CA ASP A 187 -13.19 -4.63 4.77
C ASP A 187 -11.73 -5.10 4.84
N VAL A 188 -11.52 -6.35 5.24
CA VAL A 188 -10.20 -6.96 5.32
C VAL A 188 -10.13 -8.14 4.35
N GLU A 189 -9.24 -8.01 3.38
CA GLU A 189 -9.09 -8.96 2.27
C GLU A 189 -7.71 -9.62 2.31
N GLY A 190 -7.63 -10.87 1.89
CA GLY A 190 -6.39 -11.65 1.85
C GLY A 190 -6.29 -12.72 2.93
N PRO A 191 -5.10 -13.32 3.18
CA PRO A 191 -3.87 -13.03 2.44
C PRO A 191 -3.93 -13.51 0.99
N PHE A 192 -3.68 -12.61 0.05
CA PHE A 192 -3.54 -12.97 -1.37
C PHE A 192 -2.13 -13.51 -1.62
N PRO A 193 -1.98 -14.62 -2.34
CA PRO A 193 -0.65 -15.14 -2.70
C PRO A 193 0.16 -14.12 -3.50
N ILE A 194 1.43 -13.92 -3.10
CA ILE A 194 2.38 -13.04 -3.77
C ILE A 194 3.30 -13.88 -4.65
N MET A 195 3.46 -13.49 -5.91
CA MET A 195 4.44 -14.07 -6.84
C MET A 195 5.54 -13.06 -7.15
N VAL A 196 6.75 -13.56 -7.46
CA VAL A 196 7.83 -12.70 -7.95
C VAL A 196 7.39 -12.00 -9.22
N GLY A 197 7.57 -10.68 -9.26
CA GLY A 197 7.17 -9.86 -10.40
C GLY A 197 5.77 -9.26 -10.29
N ASP A 198 4.95 -9.70 -9.32
CA ASP A 198 3.66 -9.03 -9.06
C ASP A 198 3.88 -7.55 -8.75
N ILE A 199 3.04 -6.71 -9.34
CA ILE A 199 3.01 -5.28 -9.04
C ILE A 199 1.68 -4.96 -8.37
N TYR A 200 1.74 -4.36 -7.20
CA TYR A 200 0.58 -3.86 -6.45
C TYR A 200 0.53 -2.35 -6.55
N LEU A 201 -0.64 -1.80 -6.82
CA LEU A 201 -0.87 -0.36 -6.93
C LEU A 201 -2.03 0.02 -6.02
N ALA A 202 -1.83 0.98 -5.13
CA ALA A 202 -2.88 1.67 -4.40
C ALA A 202 -3.01 3.10 -4.92
N CYS A 203 -4.24 3.58 -5.14
CA CYS A 203 -4.46 4.93 -5.65
C CYS A 203 -5.77 5.55 -5.15
N SER A 204 -5.81 6.89 -5.10
CA SER A 204 -7.05 7.65 -4.97
C SER A 204 -7.86 7.65 -6.26
N ASP A 205 -9.12 8.08 -6.18
CA ASP A 205 -10.05 8.14 -7.30
C ASP A 205 -9.62 9.12 -8.41
N GLY A 206 -8.79 10.11 -8.08
CA GLY A 206 -8.18 11.02 -9.05
C GLY A 206 -7.34 10.31 -10.11
N LEU A 207 -6.80 9.11 -9.82
CA LEU A 207 -6.21 8.27 -10.85
C LEU A 207 -7.27 7.42 -11.55
N SER A 208 -7.98 6.57 -10.82
CA SER A 208 -8.89 5.55 -11.38
C SER A 208 -10.11 6.14 -12.08
N GLY A 209 -10.49 7.37 -11.74
CA GLY A 209 -11.51 8.15 -12.45
C GLY A 209 -11.06 8.70 -13.80
N GLN A 210 -9.75 8.79 -14.06
CA GLN A 210 -9.18 9.38 -15.27
C GLN A 210 -8.46 8.35 -16.16
N VAL A 211 -7.89 7.32 -15.59
CA VAL A 211 -7.13 6.27 -16.28
C VAL A 211 -7.81 4.93 -16.01
N ASN A 212 -8.25 4.25 -17.06
CA ASN A 212 -8.94 2.97 -16.88
C ASN A 212 -7.97 1.85 -16.51
N ASP A 213 -8.52 0.76 -15.94
CA ASP A 213 -7.74 -0.35 -15.41
C ASP A 213 -6.79 -0.96 -16.43
N LYS A 214 -7.24 -1.12 -17.70
CA LYS A 214 -6.42 -1.68 -18.78
C LYS A 214 -5.21 -0.79 -19.07
N GLU A 215 -5.39 0.52 -19.13
CA GLU A 215 -4.31 1.48 -19.35
C GLU A 215 -3.33 1.51 -18.18
N ILE A 216 -3.83 1.41 -16.93
CA ILE A 216 -2.98 1.28 -15.73
C ILE A 216 -2.10 0.04 -15.88
N GLY A 217 -2.69 -1.11 -16.24
CA GLY A 217 -1.96 -2.35 -16.44
C GLY A 217 -0.91 -2.28 -17.56
N GLU A 218 -1.27 -1.72 -18.73
CA GLU A 218 -0.36 -1.57 -19.86
C GLU A 218 0.86 -0.68 -19.49
N ILE A 219 0.64 0.43 -18.75
CA ILE A 219 1.70 1.33 -18.28
C ILE A 219 2.63 0.62 -17.29
N LEU A 220 2.07 -0.01 -16.26
CA LEU A 220 2.85 -0.71 -15.22
C LEU A 220 3.68 -1.86 -15.80
N ARG A 221 3.23 -2.46 -16.89
CA ARG A 221 3.90 -3.59 -17.54
C ARG A 221 5.10 -3.16 -18.38
N VAL A 222 5.00 -2.04 -19.10
CA VAL A 222 6.01 -1.66 -20.10
C VAL A 222 7.04 -0.67 -19.59
N LEU A 223 6.80 0.02 -18.48
CA LEU A 223 7.67 1.04 -17.92
C LEU A 223 8.33 0.59 -16.61
N PRO A 224 9.55 1.07 -16.31
CA PRO A 224 10.09 1.03 -14.95
C PRO A 224 9.14 1.73 -13.97
N LEU A 225 9.06 1.25 -12.73
CA LEU A 225 8.08 1.70 -11.74
C LEU A 225 7.99 3.24 -11.59
N ASP A 226 9.15 3.91 -11.44
CA ASP A 226 9.18 5.36 -11.26
C ASP A 226 8.61 6.11 -12.46
N SER A 227 8.96 5.65 -13.68
CA SER A 227 8.42 6.22 -14.91
C SER A 227 6.94 5.90 -15.10
N ALA A 228 6.51 4.70 -14.68
CA ALA A 228 5.11 4.28 -14.74
C ALA A 228 4.22 5.16 -13.85
N VAL A 229 4.61 5.36 -12.59
CA VAL A 229 3.88 6.22 -11.64
C VAL A 229 3.83 7.66 -12.14
N GLU A 230 4.95 8.19 -12.65
CA GLU A 230 4.96 9.53 -13.24
C GLU A 230 4.03 9.63 -14.45
N THR A 231 4.03 8.63 -15.34
CA THR A 231 3.15 8.59 -16.50
C THR A 231 1.68 8.55 -16.09
N LEU A 232 1.31 7.70 -15.14
CA LEU A 232 -0.06 7.58 -14.64
C LEU A 232 -0.58 8.93 -14.10
N VAL A 233 0.20 9.61 -13.27
CA VAL A 233 -0.15 10.95 -12.75
C VAL A 233 -0.23 11.98 -13.89
N ASN A 234 0.70 11.96 -14.84
CA ASN A 234 0.67 12.88 -15.97
C ASN A 234 -0.52 12.64 -16.88
N LEU A 235 -0.91 11.37 -17.12
CA LEU A 235 -2.11 11.04 -17.91
C LEU A 235 -3.39 11.53 -17.24
N ALA A 236 -3.52 11.33 -15.92
CA ALA A 236 -4.68 11.84 -15.18
C ALA A 236 -4.76 13.37 -15.26
N ASN A 237 -3.64 14.06 -15.14
CA ASN A 237 -3.56 15.52 -15.31
C ASN A 237 -3.91 15.95 -16.74
N LEU A 238 -3.39 15.30 -17.78
CA LEU A 238 -3.68 15.62 -19.19
C LEU A 238 -5.15 15.39 -19.55
N ARG A 239 -5.85 14.52 -18.82
CA ARG A 239 -7.30 14.30 -18.95
C ARG A 239 -8.14 15.26 -18.11
N GLY A 240 -7.52 16.31 -17.60
CA GLY A 240 -8.19 17.42 -16.91
C GLY A 240 -7.81 17.59 -15.45
N GLY A 241 -7.19 16.58 -14.82
CA GLY A 241 -6.76 16.62 -13.41
C GLY A 241 -7.84 17.18 -12.46
N PRO A 242 -9.07 16.62 -12.45
CA PRO A 242 -10.18 17.22 -11.71
C PRO A 242 -10.02 17.10 -10.19
N ASP A 243 -9.21 16.15 -9.75
CA ASP A 243 -8.96 15.85 -8.35
C ASP A 243 -7.49 15.71 -8.00
N ASN A 244 -7.20 15.54 -6.71
CA ASN A 244 -5.90 15.12 -6.21
C ASN A 244 -5.59 13.71 -6.72
N ILE A 245 -4.34 13.41 -7.04
CA ILE A 245 -3.94 12.15 -7.65
C ILE A 245 -2.82 11.56 -6.81
N THR A 246 -3.10 10.49 -6.09
CA THR A 246 -2.10 9.79 -5.29
C THR A 246 -1.95 8.35 -5.74
N VAL A 247 -0.72 7.92 -5.95
CA VAL A 247 -0.37 6.59 -6.43
C VAL A 247 0.80 6.04 -5.61
N VAL A 248 0.64 4.85 -5.08
CA VAL A 248 1.69 4.08 -4.40
C VAL A 248 1.80 2.73 -5.09
N VAL A 249 2.99 2.39 -5.55
CA VAL A 249 3.25 1.12 -6.26
C VAL A 249 4.34 0.34 -5.55
N ALA A 250 4.15 -0.98 -5.44
CA ALA A 250 5.09 -1.91 -4.85
C ALA A 250 5.21 -3.17 -5.73
N GLN A 251 6.43 -3.50 -6.14
CA GLN A 251 6.73 -4.72 -6.91
C GLN A 251 7.38 -5.77 -6.02
N ALA A 252 6.85 -6.97 -6.02
CA ALA A 252 7.42 -8.11 -5.33
C ALA A 252 8.67 -8.63 -6.05
N LEU A 253 9.80 -8.60 -5.36
CA LEU A 253 11.10 -9.08 -5.88
C LEU A 253 11.48 -10.47 -5.34
N GLN A 254 10.76 -10.96 -4.34
CA GLN A 254 10.97 -12.28 -3.74
C GLN A 254 9.69 -13.09 -3.71
N ALA A 255 9.83 -14.41 -3.77
CA ALA A 255 8.72 -15.33 -3.63
C ALA A 255 8.16 -15.31 -2.20
N GLN A 256 6.90 -15.65 -2.08
CA GLN A 256 6.24 -15.92 -0.81
C GLN A 256 6.92 -17.09 -0.11
N LYS A 257 7.07 -16.99 1.21
CA LYS A 257 7.46 -18.12 2.06
C LYS A 257 6.23 -18.93 2.44
N THR A 258 6.41 -20.24 2.59
CA THR A 258 5.34 -21.06 3.15
C THR A 258 5.13 -20.70 4.63
N THR A 259 3.92 -20.94 5.14
CA THR A 259 3.61 -20.68 6.55
C THR A 259 4.56 -21.46 7.46
N GLU A 260 4.90 -22.69 7.08
CA GLU A 260 5.86 -23.52 7.83
C GLU A 260 7.29 -22.95 7.84
N GLU A 261 7.71 -22.29 6.77
CA GLU A 261 9.02 -21.61 6.71
C GLU A 261 9.04 -20.38 7.60
N VAL A 262 7.91 -19.62 7.64
CA VAL A 262 7.76 -18.45 8.49
C VAL A 262 7.72 -18.88 9.97
N ASP A 263 6.97 -19.92 10.30
CA ASP A 263 6.87 -20.43 11.66
C ASP A 263 8.22 -20.94 12.17
N ARG A 264 8.99 -21.66 11.33
CA ARG A 264 10.36 -22.08 11.66
C ARG A 264 11.33 -20.91 11.93
N GLU A 265 11.19 -19.82 11.17
CA GLU A 265 12.02 -18.62 11.39
C GLU A 265 11.63 -17.84 12.64
N LEU A 266 10.37 -17.96 13.08
CA LEU A 266 9.86 -17.37 14.32
C LEU A 266 10.07 -18.26 15.54
N GLU A 267 10.41 -19.55 15.33
CA GLU A 267 10.68 -20.49 16.43
C GLU A 267 11.80 -20.01 17.33
N ILE A 268 11.68 -20.36 18.60
CA ILE A 268 12.64 -20.00 19.64
C ILE A 268 14.01 -20.62 19.27
N PRO A 269 15.06 -19.82 19.09
CA PRO A 269 16.37 -20.37 18.78
C PRO A 269 16.81 -21.37 19.86
N ILE A 270 17.48 -22.44 19.46
CA ILE A 270 17.97 -23.53 20.32
C ILE A 270 18.70 -23.03 21.56
N SER A 271 19.29 -21.83 21.51
CA SER A 271 19.87 -21.12 22.66
C SER A 271 18.89 -20.91 23.82
N SER A 272 17.56 -20.83 23.56
CA SER A 272 16.53 -20.68 24.59
C SER A 272 16.33 -21.96 25.41
N TRP A 273 16.50 -23.12 24.79
CA TRP A 273 16.49 -24.42 25.47
C TRP A 273 17.71 -24.56 26.39
N GLY A 274 18.86 -23.97 26.00
CA GLY A 274 20.02 -23.87 26.83
C GLY A 274 19.76 -23.04 28.10
N LEU A 275 19.02 -21.94 27.99
CA LEU A 275 18.63 -21.13 29.16
C LEU A 275 17.62 -21.88 30.05
N LEU A 276 16.69 -22.65 29.53
CA LEU A 276 15.79 -23.49 30.30
C LEU A 276 16.57 -24.58 31.05
N ALA A 277 17.47 -25.30 30.35
CA ALA A 277 18.35 -26.28 30.99
C ALA A 277 19.23 -25.65 32.06
N GLY A 278 19.73 -24.44 31.81
CA GLY A 278 20.51 -23.66 32.79
C GLY A 278 19.69 -23.29 34.03
N THR A 279 18.42 -22.89 33.89
CA THR A 279 17.55 -22.61 35.05
C THR A 279 17.24 -23.84 35.86
N ILE A 280 16.94 -24.96 35.23
CA ILE A 280 16.70 -26.24 35.92
C ILE A 280 17.97 -26.72 36.62
N GLY A 281 19.11 -26.70 35.93
CA GLY A 281 20.39 -27.11 36.47
C GLY A 281 20.82 -26.25 37.68
N SER A 282 20.67 -24.92 37.62
CA SER A 282 21.00 -24.02 38.70
C SER A 282 20.06 -24.18 39.91
N GLY A 283 18.76 -24.48 39.66
CA GLY A 283 17.80 -24.80 40.72
C GLY A 283 18.15 -26.08 41.49
N ILE A 284 18.56 -27.13 40.79
CA ILE A 284 19.04 -28.37 41.42
C ILE A 284 20.32 -28.13 42.25
N ALA A 285 21.28 -27.37 41.68
CA ALA A 285 22.51 -27.03 42.37
C ALA A 285 22.27 -26.17 43.63
N THR A 286 21.29 -25.25 43.58
CA THR A 286 20.84 -24.45 44.72
C THR A 286 20.30 -25.34 45.84
N GLY A 287 19.40 -26.29 45.50
CA GLY A 287 18.87 -27.24 46.47
C GLY A 287 19.97 -28.08 47.13
N ALA A 288 20.91 -28.60 46.34
CA ALA A 288 22.05 -29.37 46.86
C ALA A 288 22.96 -28.54 47.77
N GLY A 289 23.22 -27.27 47.43
CA GLY A 289 24.02 -26.35 48.23
C GLY A 289 23.42 -26.10 49.62
N PHE A 290 22.11 -25.93 49.71
CA PHE A 290 21.43 -25.78 51.02
C PHE A 290 21.42 -27.07 51.83
N VAL A 291 21.21 -28.22 51.23
CA VAL A 291 21.21 -29.54 51.91
C VAL A 291 22.59 -29.88 52.49
N LEU A 292 23.66 -29.46 51.80
CA LEU A 292 25.05 -29.67 52.25
C LEU A 292 25.55 -28.62 53.24
N GLY A 293 24.71 -27.68 53.71
CA GLY A 293 25.03 -26.67 54.72
C GLY A 293 25.88 -25.51 54.22
N HIS A 294 26.06 -25.33 52.93
CA HIS A 294 26.79 -24.22 52.31
C HIS A 294 25.88 -23.02 52.06
N LEU A 295 25.46 -22.30 53.10
CA LEU A 295 24.49 -21.19 53.04
C LEU A 295 24.87 -20.10 52.02
N ILE A 296 26.11 -19.67 51.96
CA ILE A 296 26.56 -18.62 51.06
C ILE A 296 26.48 -19.10 49.57
N LEU A 297 26.98 -20.30 49.31
CA LEU A 297 26.93 -20.90 47.96
C LEU A 297 25.50 -21.12 47.48
N GLY A 298 24.62 -21.63 48.38
CA GLY A 298 23.20 -21.81 48.11
C GLY A 298 22.49 -20.49 47.76
N SER A 299 22.79 -19.42 48.47
CA SER A 299 22.22 -18.08 48.21
C SER A 299 22.67 -17.49 46.89
N VAL A 300 23.94 -17.62 46.52
CA VAL A 300 24.48 -17.15 45.21
C VAL A 300 23.82 -17.92 44.06
N LEU A 301 23.70 -19.24 44.18
CA LEU A 301 23.05 -20.09 43.18
C LEU A 301 21.55 -19.79 43.05
N ALA A 302 20.86 -19.48 44.16
CA ALA A 302 19.46 -19.04 44.14
C ALA A 302 19.30 -17.73 43.39
N PHE A 303 20.15 -16.75 43.63
CA PHE A 303 20.12 -15.49 42.89
C PHE A 303 20.35 -15.69 41.37
N LEU A 304 21.35 -16.50 41.00
CA LEU A 304 21.61 -16.85 39.59
C LEU A 304 20.40 -17.53 38.94
N THR A 305 19.71 -18.46 39.64
CA THR A 305 18.52 -19.14 39.16
C THR A 305 17.41 -18.13 38.86
N VAL A 306 17.16 -17.17 39.75
CA VAL A 306 16.15 -16.12 39.57
C VAL A 306 16.51 -15.24 38.38
N VAL A 307 17.75 -14.82 38.21
CA VAL A 307 18.20 -13.98 37.12
C VAL A 307 18.05 -14.72 35.77
N VAL A 308 18.55 -15.95 35.68
CA VAL A 308 18.41 -16.75 34.44
C VAL A 308 16.96 -17.07 34.15
N GLY A 309 16.16 -17.40 35.17
CA GLY A 309 14.70 -17.62 35.04
C GLY A 309 13.97 -16.37 34.56
N PHE A 310 14.31 -15.19 35.07
CA PHE A 310 13.76 -13.92 34.61
C PHE A 310 14.06 -13.66 33.10
N PHE A 311 15.31 -13.85 32.71
CA PHE A 311 15.67 -13.71 31.28
C PHE A 311 14.99 -14.75 30.40
N PHE A 312 14.89 -16.01 30.84
CA PHE A 312 14.16 -17.06 30.15
C PHE A 312 12.69 -16.70 30.04
N PHE A 313 12.01 -16.33 31.13
CA PHE A 313 10.62 -15.93 31.12
C PHE A 313 10.36 -14.73 30.21
N ARG A 314 11.21 -13.70 30.28
CA ARG A 314 11.12 -12.51 29.43
C ARG A 314 11.33 -12.86 27.95
N PHE A 315 12.18 -13.83 27.64
CA PHE A 315 12.47 -14.29 26.30
C PHE A 315 11.37 -15.23 25.78
N ALA A 316 10.94 -16.21 26.58
CA ALA A 316 9.88 -17.16 26.27
C ALA A 316 8.51 -16.50 26.20
N ALA A 317 8.19 -15.57 27.09
CA ALA A 317 6.93 -14.82 27.06
C ALA A 317 6.77 -14.03 25.75
N LYS A 318 7.86 -13.48 25.20
CA LYS A 318 7.82 -12.82 23.90
C LYS A 318 7.48 -13.79 22.75
N SER A 319 7.83 -15.07 22.88
CA SER A 319 7.62 -16.09 21.86
C SER A 319 6.25 -16.79 22.01
N ILE A 320 5.79 -17.01 23.25
CA ILE A 320 4.51 -17.66 23.55
C ILE A 320 3.33 -16.74 23.26
N PHE A 321 3.51 -15.41 23.38
CA PHE A 321 2.47 -14.41 23.05
C PHE A 321 2.54 -13.92 21.60
N SER A 322 3.41 -14.44 20.74
CA SER A 322 3.30 -14.22 19.29
C SER A 322 2.17 -15.08 18.78
N VAL A 323 1.05 -14.46 18.46
CA VAL A 323 -0.09 -15.12 17.79
C VAL A 323 0.43 -15.73 16.49
N SER A 324 0.27 -17.04 16.32
CA SER A 324 0.65 -17.72 15.07
C SER A 324 -0.02 -17.02 13.88
N PRO A 325 0.71 -16.70 12.83
CA PRO A 325 0.11 -16.17 11.60
C PRO A 325 -1.04 -17.06 11.07
N PHE A 326 -1.06 -18.32 11.44
CA PHE A 326 -2.00 -19.34 10.99
C PHE A 326 -3.44 -19.18 11.53
N GLU A 327 -3.65 -18.62 12.74
CA GLU A 327 -5.02 -18.39 13.22
C GLU A 327 -5.82 -17.43 12.36
N VAL A 328 -5.14 -16.65 11.53
CA VAL A 328 -5.72 -15.63 10.67
C VAL A 328 -6.34 -16.20 9.40
N SER A 329 -5.83 -17.33 8.89
CA SER A 329 -6.33 -17.89 7.62
C SER A 329 -7.79 -18.33 7.68
N LYS A 330 -8.33 -18.52 8.90
CA LYS A 330 -9.75 -18.88 9.11
C LYS A 330 -10.71 -17.68 9.12
N GLN A 331 -10.21 -16.46 9.34
CA GLN A 331 -11.04 -15.26 9.45
C GLN A 331 -11.04 -14.38 8.18
N CYS A 332 -10.01 -14.46 7.36
CA CYS A 332 -9.93 -13.71 6.10
C CYS A 332 -10.36 -14.64 4.95
N ARG A 333 -11.44 -14.31 4.28
CA ARG A 333 -11.82 -14.97 3.02
C ARG A 333 -11.03 -14.32 1.90
N VAL A 334 -10.23 -15.11 1.17
CA VAL A 334 -9.72 -14.68 -0.13
C VAL A 334 -10.92 -14.65 -1.06
N LYS A 335 -11.42 -13.47 -1.35
CA LYS A 335 -12.43 -13.28 -2.38
C LYS A 335 -11.76 -13.28 -3.76
N GLU A 336 -12.51 -13.63 -4.78
CA GLU A 336 -12.08 -13.38 -6.15
C GLU A 336 -11.95 -11.87 -6.39
N PRO A 337 -11.03 -11.44 -7.26
CA PRO A 337 -10.92 -10.02 -7.61
C PRO A 337 -12.25 -9.49 -8.13
N TYR A 338 -12.58 -8.26 -7.76
CA TYR A 338 -13.85 -7.63 -8.14
C TYR A 338 -13.91 -7.30 -9.62
N MET A 339 -12.77 -6.92 -10.21
CA MET A 339 -12.64 -6.69 -11.65
C MET A 339 -11.33 -7.28 -12.16
N ARG A 340 -11.36 -7.76 -13.41
CA ARG A 340 -10.20 -8.26 -14.15
C ARG A 340 -10.16 -7.65 -15.53
N ALA A 341 -8.99 -7.21 -15.96
CA ALA A 341 -8.76 -6.79 -17.33
C ALA A 341 -7.48 -7.40 -17.88
N HIS A 342 -7.54 -7.92 -19.08
CA HIS A 342 -6.37 -8.36 -19.82
C HIS A 342 -5.75 -7.13 -20.49
N CYS A 343 -4.48 -6.85 -20.20
CA CYS A 343 -3.79 -5.63 -20.59
C CYS A 343 -2.46 -5.90 -21.35
N PRO A 344 -2.50 -6.64 -22.50
CA PRO A 344 -1.36 -6.71 -23.39
C PRO A 344 -1.13 -5.32 -24.01
N PRO A 345 0.12 -4.94 -24.31
CA PRO A 345 0.41 -3.71 -25.02
C PRO A 345 -0.40 -3.64 -26.32
N SER A 346 -1.24 -2.61 -26.43
CA SER A 346 -2.20 -2.51 -27.53
C SER A 346 -1.87 -1.36 -28.50
N GLN A 347 -2.17 -1.57 -29.80
CA GLN A 347 -2.06 -0.53 -30.80
C GLN A 347 -2.92 0.68 -30.45
N GLU A 348 -4.16 0.44 -30.04
CA GLU A 348 -5.12 1.47 -29.67
C GLU A 348 -4.58 2.41 -28.58
N PHE A 349 -3.95 1.85 -27.55
CA PHE A 349 -3.39 2.66 -26.48
C PHE A 349 -2.12 3.41 -26.91
N ALA A 350 -1.25 2.78 -27.71
CA ALA A 350 -0.09 3.44 -28.29
C ALA A 350 -0.50 4.65 -29.15
N GLU A 351 -1.52 4.51 -29.98
CA GLU A 351 -2.05 5.60 -30.81
C GLU A 351 -2.71 6.71 -29.96
N ARG A 352 -3.42 6.37 -28.88
CA ARG A 352 -3.96 7.35 -27.92
C ARG A 352 -2.84 8.17 -27.27
N LEU A 353 -1.77 7.52 -26.82
CA LEU A 353 -0.61 8.22 -26.26
C LEU A 353 0.07 9.13 -27.30
N ALA A 354 0.20 8.65 -28.54
CA ALA A 354 0.72 9.46 -29.65
C ALA A 354 -0.11 10.73 -29.87
N LYS A 355 -1.43 10.60 -29.88
CA LYS A 355 -2.37 11.72 -30.02
C LYS A 355 -2.23 12.70 -28.86
N MET A 356 -2.23 12.21 -27.61
CA MET A 356 -2.07 13.04 -26.41
C MET A 356 -0.72 13.78 -26.42
N PHE A 357 0.36 13.13 -26.80
CA PHE A 357 1.66 13.76 -26.92
C PHE A 357 1.63 14.87 -27.99
N HIS A 358 1.01 14.63 -29.12
CA HIS A 358 0.88 15.62 -30.19
C HIS A 358 0.06 16.84 -29.76
N GLU A 359 -1.07 16.64 -29.09
CA GLU A 359 -1.91 17.71 -28.54
C GLU A 359 -1.15 18.52 -27.48
N LEU A 360 -0.40 17.86 -26.58
CA LEU A 360 0.45 18.50 -25.60
C LEU A 360 1.51 19.36 -26.28
N ARG A 361 2.14 18.86 -27.34
CA ARG A 361 3.15 19.57 -28.11
C ARG A 361 2.57 20.81 -28.82
N GLN A 362 1.40 20.69 -29.45
CA GLN A 362 0.71 21.81 -30.09
C GLN A 362 0.33 22.90 -29.06
N ALA A 363 -0.22 22.52 -27.93
CA ALA A 363 -0.58 23.46 -26.86
C ALA A 363 0.63 24.22 -26.32
N THR A 364 1.81 23.63 -26.39
CA THR A 364 3.06 24.26 -25.90
C THR A 364 3.77 25.11 -26.94
N GLN A 365 3.49 24.95 -28.24
CA GLN A 365 4.13 25.75 -29.32
C GLN A 365 3.61 27.20 -29.41
N GLY A 366 2.39 27.47 -28.90
CA GLY A 366 1.76 28.79 -29.05
C GLY A 366 2.17 29.86 -28.02
N GLN A 367 2.47 29.49 -26.79
CA GLN A 367 2.77 30.42 -25.69
C GLN A 367 4.15 30.22 -25.04
N LEU A 368 4.69 29.03 -25.15
CA LEU A 368 5.93 28.60 -24.52
C LEU A 368 6.59 27.57 -25.44
N THR A 369 7.54 27.99 -26.28
CA THR A 369 8.35 27.06 -27.08
C THR A 369 9.11 26.14 -26.13
N VAL A 370 8.47 25.01 -25.72
CA VAL A 370 9.10 23.99 -24.89
C VAL A 370 9.88 23.08 -25.83
N HIS A 371 11.19 23.25 -25.86
CA HIS A 371 12.08 22.35 -26.59
C HIS A 371 12.60 21.30 -25.58
N SER A 372 12.33 20.03 -25.81
CA SER A 372 12.84 18.91 -25.06
C SER A 372 13.46 17.90 -26.01
N PRO A 373 14.80 17.93 -26.19
CA PRO A 373 15.48 16.97 -27.06
C PRO A 373 15.19 15.51 -26.71
N ASP A 374 15.06 15.22 -25.42
CA ASP A 374 14.74 13.86 -24.95
C ASP A 374 13.33 13.44 -25.39
N ALA A 375 12.34 14.34 -25.31
CA ALA A 375 11.00 14.05 -25.82
C ALA A 375 10.99 13.84 -27.33
N ASP A 376 11.77 14.61 -28.09
CA ASP A 376 11.89 14.45 -29.55
C ASP A 376 12.55 13.11 -29.92
N ALA A 377 13.56 12.69 -29.16
CA ALA A 377 14.20 11.37 -29.34
C ALA A 377 13.23 10.23 -29.06
N CYS A 378 12.50 10.30 -27.93
CA CYS A 378 11.46 9.31 -27.58
C CYS A 378 10.35 9.26 -28.65
N GLU A 379 9.84 10.41 -29.13
CA GLU A 379 8.84 10.45 -30.21
C GLU A 379 9.31 9.73 -31.48
N LYS A 380 10.56 9.96 -31.88
CA LYS A 380 11.16 9.30 -33.05
C LYS A 380 11.22 7.79 -32.88
N ASN A 381 11.65 7.33 -31.70
CA ASN A 381 11.69 5.89 -31.36
C ASN A 381 10.28 5.28 -31.35
N ALA A 382 9.32 5.96 -30.72
CA ALA A 382 7.93 5.53 -30.65
C ALA A 382 7.30 5.36 -32.04
N LYS A 383 7.51 6.35 -32.96
CA LYS A 383 7.05 6.26 -34.34
C LYS A 383 7.68 5.08 -35.10
N LYS A 384 8.96 4.79 -34.83
CA LYS A 384 9.62 3.62 -35.39
C LYS A 384 8.99 2.33 -34.88
N ALA A 385 8.77 2.24 -33.56
CA ALA A 385 8.14 1.08 -32.91
C ALA A 385 6.71 0.82 -33.43
N LEU A 386 5.91 1.86 -33.63
CA LEU A 386 4.59 1.72 -34.26
C LEU A 386 4.66 1.12 -35.68
N ARG A 387 5.62 1.54 -36.49
CA ARG A 387 5.80 0.99 -37.84
C ARG A 387 6.20 -0.47 -37.85
N THR A 388 6.92 -0.92 -36.83
CA THR A 388 7.35 -2.32 -36.65
C THR A 388 6.35 -3.13 -35.83
N GLN A 389 5.21 -2.58 -35.45
CA GLN A 389 4.17 -3.18 -34.61
C GLN A 389 4.67 -3.63 -33.23
N ASP A 390 5.75 -3.02 -32.74
CA ASP A 390 6.19 -3.20 -31.36
C ASP A 390 5.44 -2.21 -30.45
N PHE A 391 4.24 -2.58 -30.06
CA PHE A 391 3.36 -1.72 -29.25
C PHE A 391 3.92 -1.51 -27.84
N SER A 392 4.67 -2.49 -27.30
CA SER A 392 5.33 -2.34 -26.00
C SER A 392 6.35 -1.19 -26.01
N ALA A 393 7.22 -1.19 -27.00
CA ALA A 393 8.20 -0.10 -27.19
C ALA A 393 7.51 1.22 -27.54
N ALA A 394 6.45 1.20 -28.36
CA ALA A 394 5.71 2.41 -28.72
C ALA A 394 5.06 3.08 -27.50
N ILE A 395 4.37 2.32 -26.64
CA ILE A 395 3.77 2.82 -25.41
C ILE A 395 4.84 3.39 -24.49
N ARG A 396 5.95 2.65 -24.29
CA ARG A 396 7.06 3.09 -23.44
C ARG A 396 7.61 4.42 -23.91
N GLU A 397 7.93 4.55 -25.16
CA GLU A 397 8.58 5.74 -25.70
C GLU A 397 7.64 6.96 -25.72
N PHE A 398 6.35 6.80 -26.07
CA PHE A 398 5.39 7.91 -25.98
C PHE A 398 5.14 8.32 -24.52
N ALA A 399 5.05 7.40 -23.58
CA ALA A 399 4.92 7.70 -22.16
C ALA A 399 6.13 8.51 -21.64
N LEU A 400 7.33 8.09 -22.01
CA LEU A 400 8.56 8.83 -21.65
C LEU A 400 8.58 10.24 -22.32
N ALA A 401 8.16 10.35 -23.57
CA ALA A 401 8.05 11.65 -24.23
C ALA A 401 7.10 12.59 -23.49
N ILE A 402 5.93 12.09 -23.07
CA ILE A 402 4.97 12.84 -22.24
C ILE A 402 5.62 13.26 -20.92
N ASN A 403 6.32 12.35 -20.23
CA ASN A 403 6.99 12.67 -18.97
C ASN A 403 8.04 13.76 -19.14
N HIS A 404 8.86 13.71 -20.18
CA HIS A 404 9.86 14.74 -20.48
C HIS A 404 9.21 16.10 -20.72
N MET A 405 8.16 16.16 -21.53
CA MET A 405 7.43 17.41 -21.80
C MET A 405 6.79 17.99 -20.53
N MET A 406 6.14 17.16 -19.70
CA MET A 406 5.50 17.57 -18.46
C MET A 406 6.53 18.08 -17.43
N ARG A 407 7.70 17.46 -17.35
CA ARG A 407 8.79 17.94 -16.49
C ARG A 407 9.27 19.34 -16.91
N GLU A 408 9.45 19.58 -18.20
CA GLU A 408 9.85 20.88 -18.71
C GLU A 408 8.79 21.97 -18.46
N LEU A 409 7.51 21.63 -18.61
CA LEU A 409 6.40 22.53 -18.28
C LEU A 409 6.39 22.89 -16.79
N LYS A 410 6.55 21.92 -15.88
CA LYS A 410 6.62 22.15 -14.43
C LYS A 410 7.80 23.02 -14.04
N LYS A 411 9.00 22.83 -14.62
CA LYS A 411 10.17 23.66 -14.38
C LYS A 411 9.94 25.13 -14.78
N ARG A 412 9.24 25.38 -15.88
CA ARG A 412 8.96 26.74 -16.36
C ARG A 412 7.84 27.42 -15.57
N GLY A 413 6.82 26.67 -15.17
CA GLY A 413 5.77 27.16 -14.27
C GLY A 413 6.31 27.62 -12.92
N ALA A 414 7.28 26.87 -12.37
CA ALA A 414 7.95 27.23 -11.11
C ALA A 414 8.87 28.47 -11.22
N LYS A 415 9.39 28.81 -12.42
CA LYS A 415 10.21 30.02 -12.64
C LYS A 415 9.40 31.31 -12.84
N LYS A 416 8.08 31.21 -13.00
CA LYS A 416 7.17 32.36 -13.18
C LYS A 416 6.42 32.75 -11.90
N LYS A 417 6.51 31.94 -10.85
CA LYS A 417 6.07 32.26 -9.49
C LYS A 417 7.27 32.72 -8.66
#